data_e24a9520f59abed07e7be814d2da1fd2
#
_entry.id   e24a9520f59abed07e7be814d2da1fd2
#
_cell.length_a   1.000
_cell.length_b   1.000
_cell.length_c   1.000
_cell.angle_alpha   90.00
_cell.angle_beta   90.00
_cell.angle_gamma   90.00
#
_symmetry.space_group_name_H-M   'P 1'
#
loop_
_entity.id
_entity.type
_entity.pdbx_description
1 polymer ?
#
loop_
_entity_poly.entity_id
_entity_poly.type
_entity_poly.pdbx_seq_one_letter_code
_entity_poly.pdbx_strand_id
1 'polypeptide(L)'
;EQILLPVFFDQEYEPGIKAQSKAVRTEMCRAFLEAVQSAGYRPGLYCSYDWYQNWVDRGKLAEYPVWIAHYADKCGYTGQNLIAWQYSSKGQIPGISGAVDLNLGYQGLFPGEKSGWQWEAPDWRYYEQGNPVKNAWRKIQGLWYRFDKEGKMLTGFQKVDGQLYYLNDATRSNIPKGACIITNGSGAVQI
;
A
#
# COMPACT_ATOMS: atom_id res chain seq x y z
N GLU A 1 -10.90 13.81 17.99
CA GLU A 1 -9.95 12.77 17.54
C GLU A 1 -10.41 12.25 16.19
N GLN A 2 -9.48 12.09 15.24
CA GLN A 2 -9.80 11.60 13.90
C GLN A 2 -9.51 10.10 13.85
N ILE A 3 -10.48 9.31 13.41
CA ILE A 3 -10.27 7.88 13.15
C ILE A 3 -9.46 7.75 11.85
N LEU A 4 -8.22 7.25 11.94
CA LEU A 4 -7.31 7.11 10.81
C LEU A 4 -7.53 5.81 10.03
N LEU A 5 -7.87 4.73 10.71
CA LEU A 5 -8.14 3.44 10.08
C LEU A 5 -9.58 3.39 9.54
N PRO A 6 -9.87 2.55 8.54
CA PRO A 6 -11.24 2.27 8.17
C PRO A 6 -12.02 1.66 9.33
N VAL A 7 -13.33 1.94 9.36
CA VAL A 7 -14.27 1.23 10.22
C VAL A 7 -14.68 -0.03 9.50
N PHE A 8 -14.21 -1.17 9.98
CA PHE A 8 -14.44 -2.44 9.33
C PHE A 8 -15.74 -3.10 9.79
N PHE A 9 -16.51 -3.60 8.82
CA PHE A 9 -17.54 -4.59 9.06
C PHE A 9 -16.87 -5.95 9.20
N ASP A 10 -16.96 -6.52 10.39
CA ASP A 10 -16.42 -7.85 10.69
C ASP A 10 -17.45 -8.91 10.29
N GLN A 11 -17.18 -9.62 9.20
CA GLN A 11 -18.09 -10.59 8.63
C GLN A 11 -17.53 -12.00 8.76
N GLU A 12 -18.04 -12.73 9.74
CA GLU A 12 -17.59 -14.07 10.07
C GLU A 12 -18.67 -15.15 9.97
N TYR A 13 -18.32 -16.40 10.32
CA TYR A 13 -19.17 -17.59 10.13
C TYR A 13 -20.23 -17.76 11.24
N GLU A 14 -20.92 -16.71 11.60
CA GLU A 14 -22.02 -16.79 12.55
C GLU A 14 -23.20 -17.60 11.97
N PRO A 15 -23.84 -18.50 12.76
CA PRO A 15 -24.90 -19.38 12.27
C PRO A 15 -26.05 -18.62 11.58
N GLY A 16 -26.48 -17.50 12.15
CA GLY A 16 -27.56 -16.67 11.59
C GLY A 16 -27.17 -16.02 10.25
N ILE A 17 -25.91 -15.68 10.08
CA ILE A 17 -25.38 -15.11 8.84
C ILE A 17 -25.21 -16.20 7.77
N LYS A 18 -24.70 -17.37 8.15
CA LYS A 18 -24.53 -18.51 7.24
C LYS A 18 -25.85 -18.97 6.64
N ALA A 19 -26.93 -18.88 7.40
CA ALA A 19 -28.28 -19.27 6.94
C ALA A 19 -28.85 -18.34 5.85
N GLN A 20 -28.28 -17.13 5.69
CA GLN A 20 -28.74 -16.17 4.69
C GLN A 20 -28.26 -16.56 3.27
N SER A 21 -28.95 -16.04 2.25
CA SER A 21 -28.47 -16.18 0.87
C SER A 21 -27.25 -15.29 0.61
N LYS A 22 -26.47 -15.60 -0.42
CA LYS A 22 -25.34 -14.78 -0.87
C LYS A 22 -25.76 -13.34 -1.14
N ALA A 23 -26.93 -13.14 -1.75
CA ALA A 23 -27.46 -11.80 -2.01
C ALA A 23 -27.71 -11.02 -0.71
N VAL A 24 -28.39 -11.64 0.27
CA VAL A 24 -28.66 -11.00 1.57
C VAL A 24 -27.37 -10.66 2.30
N ARG A 25 -26.41 -11.57 2.35
CA ARG A 25 -25.09 -11.27 2.98
C ARG A 25 -24.37 -10.11 2.31
N THR A 26 -24.42 -10.03 0.97
CA THR A 26 -23.84 -8.91 0.23
C THR A 26 -24.50 -7.58 0.57
N GLU A 27 -25.84 -7.56 0.64
CA GLU A 27 -26.58 -6.35 1.01
C GLU A 27 -26.39 -5.95 2.48
N MET A 28 -26.18 -6.91 3.39
CA MET A 28 -25.79 -6.61 4.77
C MET A 28 -24.45 -5.90 4.83
N CYS A 29 -23.45 -6.41 4.09
CA CYS A 29 -22.15 -5.74 3.99
C CYS A 29 -22.32 -4.30 3.44
N ARG A 30 -23.04 -4.15 2.33
CA ARG A 30 -23.26 -2.84 1.71
C ARG A 30 -23.95 -1.86 2.65
N ALA A 31 -25.02 -2.28 3.32
CA ALA A 31 -25.76 -1.42 4.24
C ALA A 31 -24.86 -0.86 5.36
N PHE A 32 -23.99 -1.69 5.93
CA PHE A 32 -23.01 -1.23 6.92
C PHE A 32 -22.02 -0.25 6.32
N LEU A 33 -21.40 -0.61 5.17
CA LEU A 33 -20.37 0.19 4.53
C LEU A 33 -20.91 1.56 4.09
N GLU A 34 -22.10 1.60 3.51
CA GLU A 34 -22.79 2.83 3.13
C GLU A 34 -23.17 3.70 4.35
N ALA A 35 -23.57 3.10 5.45
CA ALA A 35 -23.86 3.83 6.69
C ALA A 35 -22.60 4.46 7.28
N VAL A 36 -21.48 3.75 7.32
CA VAL A 36 -20.19 4.27 7.77
C VAL A 36 -19.72 5.41 6.88
N GLN A 37 -19.84 5.25 5.55
CA GLN A 37 -19.49 6.28 4.58
C GLN A 37 -20.37 7.54 4.74
N SER A 38 -21.68 7.36 4.92
CA SER A 38 -22.61 8.46 5.12
C SER A 38 -22.36 9.22 6.43
N ALA A 39 -21.80 8.56 7.43
CA ALA A 39 -21.36 9.17 8.68
C ALA A 39 -20.00 9.91 8.57
N GLY A 40 -19.40 9.94 7.38
CA GLY A 40 -18.14 10.62 7.12
C GLY A 40 -16.88 9.82 7.48
N TYR A 41 -17.00 8.52 7.75
CA TYR A 41 -15.88 7.64 8.02
C TYR A 41 -15.52 6.80 6.79
N ARG A 42 -14.30 6.26 6.79
CA ARG A 42 -13.89 5.29 5.76
C ARG A 42 -14.46 3.92 6.09
N PRO A 43 -15.29 3.34 5.22
CA PRO A 43 -15.73 1.96 5.41
C PRO A 43 -14.66 0.95 4.98
N GLY A 44 -14.71 -0.25 5.55
CA GLY A 44 -13.90 -1.39 5.16
C GLY A 44 -14.61 -2.70 5.50
N LEU A 45 -14.30 -3.77 4.79
CA LEU A 45 -14.80 -5.10 5.05
C LEU A 45 -13.66 -5.99 5.56
N TYR A 46 -13.82 -6.59 6.74
CA TYR A 46 -13.00 -7.70 7.19
C TYR A 46 -13.75 -9.01 7.02
N CYS A 47 -13.09 -10.01 6.43
CA CYS A 47 -13.61 -11.36 6.35
C CYS A 47 -12.49 -12.35 5.98
N SER A 48 -12.77 -13.65 6.11
CA SER A 48 -11.88 -14.67 5.60
C SER A 48 -11.80 -14.66 4.07
N TYR A 49 -10.71 -15.19 3.52
CA TYR A 49 -10.53 -15.34 2.08
C TYR A 49 -11.67 -16.15 1.44
N ASP A 50 -12.07 -17.28 2.08
CA ASP A 50 -13.20 -18.08 1.61
C ASP A 50 -14.51 -17.28 1.59
N TRP A 51 -14.77 -16.50 2.63
CA TRP A 51 -15.96 -15.64 2.70
C TRP A 51 -16.01 -14.67 1.54
N TYR A 52 -14.91 -13.96 1.30
CA TYR A 52 -14.83 -12.99 0.22
C TYR A 52 -14.97 -13.61 -1.16
N GLN A 53 -14.46 -14.84 -1.35
CA GLN A 53 -14.53 -15.55 -2.62
C GLN A 53 -15.92 -16.14 -2.90
N ASN A 54 -16.53 -16.76 -1.90
CA ASN A 54 -17.64 -17.68 -2.14
C ASN A 54 -18.99 -17.20 -1.55
N TRP A 55 -18.94 -16.41 -0.47
CA TRP A 55 -20.12 -16.13 0.33
C TRP A 55 -20.76 -14.76 0.07
N VAL A 56 -20.04 -13.82 -0.55
CA VAL A 56 -20.54 -12.50 -0.97
C VAL A 56 -20.26 -12.25 -2.44
N ASP A 57 -20.98 -11.30 -3.03
CA ASP A 57 -20.73 -10.83 -4.40
C ASP A 57 -19.64 -9.75 -4.38
N ARG A 58 -18.41 -10.17 -4.70
CA ARG A 58 -17.25 -9.28 -4.75
C ARG A 58 -17.40 -8.13 -5.73
N GLY A 59 -18.12 -8.35 -6.83
CA GLY A 59 -18.33 -7.29 -7.83
C GLY A 59 -19.07 -6.10 -7.25
N LYS A 60 -20.03 -6.35 -6.37
CA LYS A 60 -20.79 -5.31 -5.67
C LYS A 60 -20.05 -4.67 -4.49
N LEU A 61 -18.93 -5.24 -4.07
CA LEU A 61 -18.13 -4.77 -2.93
C LEU A 61 -16.74 -4.28 -3.36
N ALA A 62 -16.45 -4.26 -4.67
CA ALA A 62 -15.12 -3.99 -5.20
C ALA A 62 -14.60 -2.56 -4.92
N GLU A 63 -15.49 -1.62 -4.69
CA GLU A 63 -15.13 -0.23 -4.36
C GLU A 63 -14.68 -0.04 -2.91
N TYR A 64 -15.01 -0.98 -2.03
CA TYR A 64 -14.67 -0.88 -0.61
C TYR A 64 -13.35 -1.56 -0.30
N PRO A 65 -12.52 -0.96 0.56
CA PRO A 65 -11.31 -1.59 1.08
C PRO A 65 -11.60 -2.90 1.80
N VAL A 66 -10.72 -3.89 1.60
CA VAL A 66 -10.85 -5.19 2.28
C VAL A 66 -9.61 -5.52 3.10
N TRP A 67 -9.85 -6.09 4.26
CA TRP A 67 -8.89 -6.75 5.13
C TRP A 67 -9.19 -8.25 5.14
N ILE A 68 -8.32 -9.05 4.56
CA ILE A 68 -8.55 -10.48 4.33
C ILE A 68 -7.80 -11.32 5.36
N ALA A 69 -8.51 -12.19 6.09
CA ALA A 69 -7.90 -13.26 6.86
C ALA A 69 -7.66 -14.48 5.96
N HIS A 70 -6.39 -14.85 5.80
CA HIS A 70 -5.95 -16.02 5.05
C HIS A 70 -4.64 -16.54 5.63
N TYR A 71 -4.71 -17.61 6.39
CA TYR A 71 -3.56 -18.21 7.08
C TYR A 71 -2.77 -19.10 6.13
N ALA A 72 -1.88 -18.49 5.36
CA ALA A 72 -1.08 -19.10 4.32
C ALA A 72 0.24 -18.32 4.13
N ASP A 73 1.17 -18.85 3.33
CA ASP A 73 2.46 -18.19 3.03
C ASP A 73 2.30 -16.88 2.23
N LYS A 74 1.18 -16.72 1.54
CA LYS A 74 0.80 -15.52 0.79
C LYS A 74 -0.70 -15.32 0.81
N CYS A 75 -1.13 -14.07 0.71
CA CYS A 75 -2.55 -13.78 0.56
C CYS A 75 -3.08 -14.35 -0.76
N GLY A 76 -4.16 -15.11 -0.70
CA GLY A 76 -4.82 -15.65 -1.90
C GLY A 76 -5.59 -14.60 -2.70
N TYR A 77 -5.91 -13.45 -2.08
CA TYR A 77 -6.54 -12.32 -2.74
C TYR A 77 -5.51 -11.25 -3.12
N THR A 78 -5.54 -10.78 -4.36
CA THR A 78 -4.59 -9.81 -4.91
C THR A 78 -5.28 -8.62 -5.59
N GLY A 79 -6.56 -8.38 -5.27
CA GLY A 79 -7.31 -7.25 -5.81
C GLY A 79 -6.77 -5.90 -5.31
N GLN A 80 -7.00 -4.85 -6.09
CA GLN A 80 -6.49 -3.50 -5.78
C GLN A 80 -7.07 -2.89 -4.50
N ASN A 81 -8.22 -3.38 -4.03
CA ASN A 81 -8.86 -2.94 -2.80
C ASN A 81 -8.38 -3.71 -1.55
N LEU A 82 -7.41 -4.61 -1.67
CA LEU A 82 -6.77 -5.27 -0.53
C LEU A 82 -5.88 -4.26 0.21
N ILE A 83 -6.24 -3.92 1.44
CA ILE A 83 -5.46 -2.97 2.26
C ILE A 83 -4.85 -3.59 3.51
N ALA A 84 -5.28 -4.78 3.90
CA ALA A 84 -4.64 -5.54 4.97
C ALA A 84 -4.82 -7.05 4.79
N TRP A 85 -3.86 -7.81 5.28
CA TRP A 85 -3.88 -9.26 5.30
C TRP A 85 -3.56 -9.76 6.70
N GLN A 86 -4.50 -10.48 7.33
CA GLN A 86 -4.28 -11.24 8.55
C GLN A 86 -3.71 -12.60 8.15
N TYR A 87 -2.43 -12.81 8.43
CA TYR A 87 -1.73 -14.01 7.98
C TYR A 87 -1.56 -15.08 9.07
N SER A 88 -1.86 -14.74 10.31
CA SER A 88 -1.79 -15.68 11.43
C SER A 88 -2.68 -15.23 12.60
N SER A 89 -3.27 -16.18 13.32
CA SER A 89 -3.92 -15.99 14.62
C SER A 89 -3.12 -16.58 15.77
N LYS A 90 -1.83 -16.90 15.54
CA LYS A 90 -0.96 -17.60 16.50
C LYS A 90 0.32 -16.81 16.80
N GLY A 91 0.28 -15.49 16.64
CA GLY A 91 1.39 -14.61 16.96
C GLY A 91 1.74 -14.61 18.43
N GLN A 92 3.00 -14.30 18.73
CA GLN A 92 3.50 -14.11 20.09
C GLN A 92 4.16 -12.74 20.18
N ILE A 93 3.69 -11.91 21.10
CA ILE A 93 4.22 -10.57 21.33
C ILE A 93 4.72 -10.48 22.78
N PRO A 94 5.96 -10.04 23.02
CA PRO A 94 6.47 -9.85 24.38
C PRO A 94 5.55 -8.93 25.19
N GLY A 95 5.16 -9.38 26.39
CA GLY A 95 4.28 -8.65 27.29
C GLY A 95 2.78 -8.89 27.06
N ILE A 96 2.39 -9.68 26.05
CA ILE A 96 1.00 -10.10 25.85
C ILE A 96 0.88 -11.59 26.12
N SER A 97 -0.04 -11.94 27.01
CA SER A 97 -0.34 -13.35 27.34
C SER A 97 -1.32 -13.92 26.30
N GLY A 98 -0.97 -15.09 25.74
CA GLY A 98 -1.77 -15.76 24.70
C GLY A 98 -1.35 -15.44 23.27
N ALA A 99 -2.06 -16.05 22.32
CA ALA A 99 -1.85 -15.81 20.91
C ALA A 99 -2.53 -14.50 20.46
N VAL A 100 -1.93 -13.83 19.49
CA VAL A 100 -2.46 -12.61 18.86
C VAL A 100 -2.52 -12.76 17.35
N ASP A 101 -3.38 -12.00 16.73
CA ASP A 101 -3.47 -11.92 15.28
C ASP A 101 -2.30 -11.10 14.72
N LEU A 102 -1.67 -11.63 13.67
CA LEU A 102 -0.61 -10.95 12.95
C LEU A 102 -1.10 -10.49 11.59
N ASN A 103 -0.84 -9.23 11.31
CA ASN A 103 -1.35 -8.56 10.12
C ASN A 103 -0.24 -7.87 9.33
N LEU A 104 -0.41 -7.84 8.02
CA LEU A 104 0.38 -7.04 7.10
C LEU A 104 -0.52 -5.95 6.50
N GLY A 105 -0.18 -4.68 6.72
CA GLY A 105 -0.84 -3.55 6.09
C GLY A 105 -0.27 -3.27 4.69
N TYR A 106 -1.14 -2.95 3.76
CA TYR A 106 -0.78 -2.53 2.40
C TYR A 106 -1.10 -1.05 2.20
N GLN A 107 -0.73 -0.55 1.03
CA GLN A 107 -1.08 0.80 0.61
C GLN A 107 -2.59 1.04 0.73
N GLY A 108 -2.97 2.18 1.30
CA GLY A 108 -4.37 2.54 1.51
C GLY A 108 -4.95 2.12 2.86
N LEU A 109 -4.20 1.42 3.72
CA LEU A 109 -4.67 1.14 5.09
C LEU A 109 -4.82 2.44 5.89
N PHE A 110 -3.84 3.33 5.81
CA PHE A 110 -3.92 4.65 6.43
C PHE A 110 -4.30 5.73 5.41
N PRO A 111 -5.27 6.62 5.71
CA PRO A 111 -5.63 7.72 4.83
C PRO A 111 -4.46 8.71 4.72
N GLY A 112 -4.21 9.14 3.50
CA GLY A 112 -3.16 10.12 3.25
C GLY A 112 -1.74 9.57 3.23
N GLU A 113 -1.54 8.25 3.37
CA GLU A 113 -0.23 7.67 3.14
C GLU A 113 0.20 7.88 1.69
N LYS A 114 1.15 8.77 1.54
CA LYS A 114 1.81 8.94 0.26
C LYS A 114 2.61 7.69 -0.05
N SER A 115 2.49 7.17 -1.26
CA SER A 115 3.28 6.04 -1.73
C SER A 115 3.68 6.25 -3.18
N GLY A 116 4.86 5.74 -3.54
CA GLY A 116 5.40 5.93 -4.86
C GLY A 116 5.77 7.38 -5.16
N TRP A 117 5.81 7.73 -6.43
CA TRP A 117 6.15 9.07 -6.88
C TRP A 117 5.05 10.08 -6.57
N GLN A 118 5.43 11.19 -5.91
CA GLN A 118 4.56 12.31 -5.60
C GLN A 118 5.19 13.61 -6.11
N TRP A 119 4.42 14.39 -6.85
CA TRP A 119 4.79 15.75 -7.22
C TRP A 119 4.41 16.70 -6.09
N GLU A 120 5.39 17.27 -5.43
CA GLU A 120 5.23 18.33 -4.42
C GLU A 120 5.99 19.57 -4.90
N ALA A 121 5.26 20.43 -5.57
CA ALA A 121 5.86 21.56 -6.28
C ALA A 121 6.91 22.32 -5.44
N PRO A 122 8.10 22.56 -5.98
CA PRO A 122 8.51 22.31 -7.37
C PRO A 122 9.25 20.97 -7.59
N ASP A 123 9.14 19.98 -6.69
CA ASP A 123 10.01 18.82 -6.66
C ASP A 123 9.26 17.49 -6.68
N TRP A 124 9.88 16.46 -7.28
CA TRP A 124 9.45 15.08 -7.14
C TRP A 124 10.02 14.45 -5.87
N ARG A 125 9.17 13.67 -5.16
CA ARG A 125 9.54 12.85 -4.02
C ARG A 125 9.07 11.42 -4.23
N TYR A 126 9.72 10.48 -3.57
CA TYR A 126 9.27 9.08 -3.55
C TYR A 126 8.97 8.66 -2.13
N TYR A 127 7.81 8.07 -1.93
CA TYR A 127 7.31 7.68 -0.62
C TYR A 127 7.27 6.17 -0.48
N GLU A 128 7.74 5.67 0.65
CA GLU A 128 7.65 4.28 1.08
C GLU A 128 6.90 4.28 2.41
N GLN A 129 5.73 3.60 2.47
CA GLN A 129 4.91 3.51 3.69
C GLN A 129 4.63 4.87 4.35
N GLY A 130 4.21 5.84 3.57
CA GLY A 130 3.88 7.18 4.06
C GLY A 130 5.09 8.10 4.30
N ASN A 131 6.31 7.57 4.26
CA ASN A 131 7.52 8.33 4.53
C ASN A 131 8.28 8.67 3.25
N PRO A 132 8.73 9.92 3.07
CA PRO A 132 9.56 10.26 1.92
C PRO A 132 10.96 9.61 2.08
N VAL A 133 11.44 9.04 1.01
CA VAL A 133 12.85 8.59 0.91
C VAL A 133 13.75 9.80 1.03
N LYS A 134 14.67 9.81 2.01
CA LYS A 134 15.59 10.93 2.28
C LYS A 134 17.02 10.45 2.31
N ASN A 135 17.92 11.31 1.81
CA ASN A 135 19.37 11.09 1.81
C ASN A 135 19.79 9.68 1.39
N ALA A 136 19.13 9.11 0.38
CA ALA A 136 19.30 7.72 -0.01
C ALA A 136 19.20 7.51 -1.50
N TRP A 137 19.82 6.43 -1.96
CA TRP A 137 19.58 5.85 -3.26
C TRP A 137 18.37 4.91 -3.19
N ARG A 138 17.58 4.87 -4.26
CA ARG A 138 16.51 3.88 -4.43
C ARG A 138 16.45 3.34 -5.85
N LYS A 139 16.31 2.03 -5.96
CA LYS A 139 16.06 1.37 -7.24
C LYS A 139 14.54 1.27 -7.43
N ILE A 140 13.99 2.01 -8.38
CA ILE A 140 12.56 2.09 -8.65
C ILE A 140 12.34 1.67 -10.09
N GLN A 141 11.53 0.63 -10.32
CA GLN A 141 11.27 0.06 -11.64
C GLN A 141 12.55 -0.24 -12.46
N GLY A 142 13.59 -0.74 -11.77
CA GLY A 142 14.86 -1.10 -12.39
C GLY A 142 15.89 0.03 -12.52
N LEU A 143 15.52 1.27 -12.31
CA LEU A 143 16.37 2.46 -12.42
C LEU A 143 16.73 3.02 -11.04
N TRP A 144 17.94 3.56 -10.92
CA TRP A 144 18.41 4.17 -9.68
C TRP A 144 18.10 5.67 -9.66
N TYR A 145 17.63 6.15 -8.48
CA TYR A 145 17.35 7.54 -8.18
C TYR A 145 18.02 7.93 -6.87
N ARG A 146 18.43 9.19 -6.75
CA ARG A 146 19.02 9.74 -5.51
C ARG A 146 18.11 10.84 -4.96
N PHE A 147 17.91 10.82 -3.64
CA PHE A 147 17.12 11.81 -2.91
C PHE A 147 18.01 12.56 -1.91
N ASP A 148 17.78 13.85 -1.78
CA ASP A 148 18.48 14.68 -0.78
C ASP A 148 17.93 14.48 0.64
N LYS A 149 18.46 15.23 1.59
CA LYS A 149 18.07 15.17 3.00
C LYS A 149 16.61 15.64 3.26
N GLU A 150 16.06 16.45 2.38
CA GLU A 150 14.67 16.90 2.39
C GLU A 150 13.74 15.94 1.64
N GLY A 151 14.26 14.89 0.98
CA GLY A 151 13.50 13.90 0.21
C GLY A 151 13.21 14.33 -1.22
N LYS A 152 13.86 15.36 -1.73
CA LYS A 152 13.75 15.83 -3.11
C LYS A 152 14.54 14.90 -4.03
N MET A 153 13.95 14.50 -5.16
CA MET A 153 14.64 13.78 -6.21
C MET A 153 15.70 14.67 -6.87
N LEU A 154 16.94 14.20 -6.85
CA LEU A 154 18.06 14.92 -7.46
C LEU A 154 18.13 14.71 -8.97
N THR A 155 18.67 15.70 -9.68
CA THR A 155 18.94 15.68 -11.12
C THR A 155 20.30 16.33 -11.43
N GLY A 156 20.80 16.12 -12.63
CA GLY A 156 22.09 16.67 -13.05
C GLY A 156 23.29 15.94 -12.42
N PHE A 157 24.44 16.61 -12.42
CA PHE A 157 25.64 16.05 -11.82
C PHE A 157 25.58 16.09 -10.29
N GLN A 158 25.84 14.94 -9.67
CA GLN A 158 25.85 14.76 -8.22
C GLN A 158 27.13 14.06 -7.79
N LYS A 159 27.80 14.58 -6.76
CA LYS A 159 28.94 13.92 -6.13
C LYS A 159 28.48 13.26 -4.84
N VAL A 160 28.53 11.93 -4.79
CA VAL A 160 28.12 11.12 -3.63
C VAL A 160 29.28 10.19 -3.28
N ASP A 161 29.72 10.23 -2.03
CA ASP A 161 30.81 9.40 -1.50
C ASP A 161 32.09 9.46 -2.37
N GLY A 162 32.40 10.66 -2.88
CA GLY A 162 33.55 10.90 -3.72
C GLY A 162 33.41 10.54 -5.21
N GLN A 163 32.35 9.85 -5.58
CA GLN A 163 32.03 9.49 -6.96
C GLN A 163 31.09 10.48 -7.62
N LEU A 164 31.28 10.72 -8.91
CA LEU A 164 30.40 11.58 -9.71
C LEU A 164 29.37 10.74 -10.45
N TYR A 165 28.11 11.15 -10.31
CA TYR A 165 26.96 10.56 -10.98
C TYR A 165 26.25 11.61 -11.82
N TYR A 166 25.63 11.19 -12.92
CA TYR A 166 24.71 12.01 -13.66
C TYR A 166 23.29 11.46 -13.57
N LEU A 167 22.40 12.24 -13.00
CA LEU A 167 20.96 11.95 -12.88
C LEU A 167 20.26 12.73 -13.97
N ASN A 168 19.49 12.04 -14.82
CA ASN A 168 18.88 12.67 -15.99
C ASN A 168 18.10 13.94 -15.61
N ASP A 169 18.47 15.09 -16.15
CA ASP A 169 17.84 16.38 -15.85
C ASP A 169 16.73 16.77 -16.85
N ALA A 170 16.59 16.01 -17.93
CA ALA A 170 15.59 16.19 -18.95
C ALA A 170 14.72 14.95 -19.13
N THR A 171 13.48 15.14 -19.59
CA THR A 171 12.65 14.03 -20.05
C THR A 171 13.08 13.66 -21.46
N ARG A 172 13.85 12.57 -21.58
CA ARG A 172 14.21 11.97 -22.87
C ARG A 172 13.38 10.73 -23.10
N SER A 173 13.12 10.37 -24.35
CA SER A 173 12.15 9.33 -24.73
C SER A 173 12.33 7.96 -24.03
N ASN A 174 13.52 7.63 -23.55
CA ASN A 174 13.83 6.32 -23.00
C ASN A 174 14.37 6.34 -21.56
N ILE A 175 14.61 7.52 -20.98
CA ILE A 175 15.19 7.63 -19.64
C ILE A 175 14.40 8.68 -18.85
N PRO A 176 13.70 8.27 -17.80
CA PRO A 176 12.95 9.20 -16.95
C PRO A 176 13.84 10.25 -16.29
N LYS A 177 13.29 11.46 -16.08
CA LYS A 177 13.94 12.51 -15.31
C LYS A 177 14.31 11.99 -13.92
N GLY A 178 15.51 12.27 -13.45
CA GLY A 178 16.05 11.83 -12.16
C GLY A 178 16.71 10.45 -12.17
N ALA A 179 16.50 9.65 -13.22
CA ALA A 179 17.14 8.33 -13.32
C ALA A 179 18.67 8.48 -13.50
N CYS A 180 19.42 7.69 -12.72
CA CYS A 180 20.88 7.65 -12.83
C CYS A 180 21.29 7.02 -14.16
N ILE A 181 22.04 7.77 -14.93
CA ILE A 181 22.68 7.31 -16.15
C ILE A 181 24.05 6.77 -15.77
N ILE A 182 24.35 5.53 -16.15
CA ILE A 182 25.66 4.92 -15.87
C ILE A 182 26.72 5.72 -16.62
N THR A 183 27.66 6.29 -15.86
CA THR A 183 28.85 6.96 -16.42
C THR A 183 30.02 6.01 -16.36
N ASN A 184 30.95 6.11 -17.33
CA ASN A 184 32.26 5.52 -17.17
C ASN A 184 33.05 6.28 -16.08
N GLY A 185 34.19 5.74 -15.64
CA GLY A 185 35.02 6.32 -14.57
C GLY A 185 35.53 7.76 -14.81
N SER A 186 35.34 8.32 -16.00
CA SER A 186 35.65 9.72 -16.35
C SER A 186 34.39 10.62 -16.34
N GLY A 187 33.21 10.11 -15.95
CA GLY A 187 31.97 10.88 -15.94
C GLY A 187 31.28 11.01 -17.31
N ALA A 188 31.80 10.35 -18.34
CA ALA A 188 31.15 10.33 -19.64
C ALA A 188 29.94 9.41 -19.64
N VAL A 189 28.80 9.91 -20.09
CA VAL A 189 27.54 9.16 -20.19
C VAL A 189 27.72 8.04 -21.22
N GLN A 190 27.56 6.79 -20.78
CA GLN A 190 27.34 5.69 -21.71
C GLN A 190 25.87 5.66 -22.08
N ILE A 191 25.58 5.91 -23.35
CA ILE A 191 24.24 5.79 -23.94
C ILE A 191 24.03 4.33 -24.34
#